data_344c9dd59e98ef8767db41cd497c0e69
#
_entry.id   344c9dd59e98ef8767db41cd497c0e69
#
_cell.length_a   1.000
_cell.length_b   1.000
_cell.length_c   1.000
_cell.angle_alpha   90.00
_cell.angle_beta   90.00
_cell.angle_gamma   90.00
#
_symmetry.space_group_name_H-M   'P 1'
#
loop_
_entity.id
_entity.type
_entity.pdbx_description
1 polymer ?
#
loop_
_entity_poly.entity_id
_entity_poly.type
_entity_poly.pdbx_seq_one_letter_code
_entity_poly.pdbx_strand_id
1 'polypeptide(L)'
;MHLLLVFLLLGASAAVRAQTYELTWSLKPEPKTKSAEGSLAIGRGADQIHEIDFHFPATYSDIRADGRLERKGERAVWTPPQRGGVIRWRVTLEQRRNDGAYRSHFPGDWAIFRGDQVFPAAAVRATKGAESRARLVLDLPKGWHKDTPYLLNPDGSFRVDDPERRFDRPVGWMAIGAIGTRRDLIAGSEIALAAPRDEGARRMDMLAFLSFTLPTMKEAFGTLPEKILIVQAPDPMWRGGLSAPRSLYLHLERPMVSENATSTLLHELTHVVTRIRGATANDDWIAEGLAEFYGLELLRRAGGISDERYQRSLAWLANWGKEVRTLRGGASKAETTARAVVLLEDLDREIREMTKERRSLDDVTRRLMQVRKVSTQRFIETAEQVAGGRLRTLASPLLR
;
A
#
# COMPACT_ATOMS: atom_id res chain seq x y z
N MET A 1 27.29 -2.04 68.10
CA MET A 1 26.07 -1.50 67.48
C MET A 1 26.49 -0.71 66.26
N HIS A 2 26.58 -1.41 65.09
CA HIS A 2 27.08 -0.85 63.82
C HIS A 2 25.85 -0.50 62.95
N LEU A 3 25.74 0.78 62.66
CA LEU A 3 24.69 1.30 61.73
C LEU A 3 25.22 1.19 60.29
N LEU A 4 24.57 0.33 59.48
CA LEU A 4 24.86 0.22 58.06
C LEU A 4 23.98 1.27 57.33
N LEU A 5 24.62 2.28 56.73
CA LEU A 5 23.96 3.25 55.84
C LEU A 5 23.88 2.65 54.44
N VAL A 6 22.69 2.31 53.97
CA VAL A 6 22.43 1.91 52.58
C VAL A 6 22.14 3.16 51.76
N PHE A 7 23.07 3.51 50.83
CA PHE A 7 22.84 4.54 49.84
C PHE A 7 22.04 3.95 48.69
N LEU A 8 20.78 4.32 48.55
CA LEU A 8 19.98 4.09 47.34
C LEU A 8 20.39 5.11 46.25
N LEU A 9 21.15 4.64 45.28
CA LEU A 9 21.37 5.38 44.03
C LEU A 9 20.08 5.31 43.16
N LEU A 10 19.28 6.35 43.22
CA LEU A 10 18.23 6.60 42.25
C LEU A 10 18.83 7.00 40.92
N GLY A 11 19.03 6.03 40.02
CA GLY A 11 19.38 6.26 38.64
C GLY A 11 18.22 6.92 37.90
N ALA A 12 18.25 8.23 37.74
CA ALA A 12 17.35 8.94 36.85
C ALA A 12 17.65 8.52 35.41
N SER A 13 16.90 7.56 34.87
CA SER A 13 16.86 7.30 33.43
C SER A 13 16.27 8.52 32.77
N ALA A 14 17.13 9.43 32.27
CA ALA A 14 16.69 10.49 31.37
C ALA A 14 16.09 9.81 30.14
N ALA A 15 14.77 9.81 30.03
CA ALA A 15 14.09 9.44 28.80
C ALA A 15 14.64 10.37 27.71
N VAL A 16 15.48 9.85 26.81
CA VAL A 16 15.94 10.56 25.63
C VAL A 16 14.67 10.85 24.80
N ARG A 17 14.18 12.08 24.92
CA ARG A 17 13.04 12.53 24.12
C ARG A 17 13.47 12.44 22.68
N ALA A 18 12.82 11.59 21.89
CA ALA A 18 13.11 11.46 20.46
C ALA A 18 13.10 12.86 19.83
N GLN A 19 14.22 13.25 19.24
CA GLN A 19 14.33 14.54 18.54
C GLN A 19 13.46 14.41 17.28
N THR A 20 12.53 15.35 17.10
CA THR A 20 11.62 15.32 15.96
C THR A 20 11.84 16.54 15.07
N TYR A 21 11.68 16.34 13.76
CA TYR A 21 11.65 17.42 12.78
C TYR A 21 10.33 17.41 12.02
N GLU A 22 9.81 18.59 11.73
CA GLU A 22 8.50 18.78 11.10
C GLU A 22 8.65 18.94 9.59
N LEU A 23 7.86 18.17 8.84
CA LEU A 23 7.79 18.21 7.38
C LEU A 23 6.38 18.62 6.94
N THR A 24 6.29 19.61 6.06
CA THR A 24 5.04 19.95 5.39
C THR A 24 5.19 19.74 3.90
N TRP A 25 4.58 18.67 3.38
CA TRP A 25 4.43 18.43 1.96
C TRP A 25 3.24 19.22 1.44
N SER A 26 3.39 19.87 0.28
CA SER A 26 2.29 20.58 -0.34
C SER A 26 2.18 20.25 -1.83
N LEU A 27 0.94 20.29 -2.34
CA LEU A 27 0.65 20.12 -3.75
C LEU A 27 -0.41 21.14 -4.17
N LYS A 28 -0.12 21.88 -5.25
CA LYS A 28 -1.02 22.82 -5.89
C LYS A 28 -1.20 22.44 -7.34
N PRO A 29 -2.37 21.89 -7.74
CA PRO A 29 -2.64 21.50 -9.12
C PRO A 29 -2.77 22.72 -10.04
N GLU A 30 -2.32 22.56 -11.27
CA GLU A 30 -2.43 23.53 -12.35
C GLU A 30 -3.21 22.91 -13.52
N PRO A 31 -4.54 23.05 -13.56
CA PRO A 31 -5.39 22.38 -14.55
C PRO A 31 -5.00 22.68 -16.00
N LYS A 32 -4.61 23.92 -16.31
CA LYS A 32 -4.26 24.32 -17.67
C LYS A 32 -3.06 23.57 -18.24
N THR A 33 -2.10 23.23 -17.42
CA THR A 33 -0.86 22.53 -17.82
C THR A 33 -0.86 21.05 -17.46
N LYS A 34 -1.95 20.57 -16.82
CA LYS A 34 -2.07 19.19 -16.32
C LYS A 34 -0.90 18.75 -15.43
N SER A 35 -0.36 19.72 -14.70
CA SER A 35 0.78 19.58 -13.79
C SER A 35 0.40 20.02 -12.38
N ALA A 36 1.35 19.96 -11.47
CA ALA A 36 1.22 20.54 -10.15
C ALA A 36 2.55 21.14 -9.69
N GLU A 37 2.49 22.20 -8.90
CA GLU A 37 3.60 22.62 -8.07
C GLU A 37 3.59 21.81 -6.78
N GLY A 38 4.68 21.10 -6.53
CA GLY A 38 4.93 20.36 -5.29
C GLY A 38 5.97 21.09 -4.44
N SER A 39 5.88 20.93 -3.12
CA SER A 39 6.92 21.44 -2.22
C SER A 39 7.07 20.59 -0.97
N LEU A 40 8.25 20.69 -0.36
CA LEU A 40 8.53 20.23 0.98
C LEU A 40 9.11 21.39 1.80
N ALA A 41 8.40 21.79 2.84
CA ALA A 41 8.90 22.73 3.84
C ALA A 41 9.38 21.95 5.07
N ILE A 42 10.55 22.35 5.58
CA ILE A 42 11.07 21.87 6.85
C ILE A 42 10.88 22.97 7.88
N GLY A 43 10.17 22.64 8.95
CA GLY A 43 9.86 23.56 10.04
C GLY A 43 10.73 23.33 11.27
N ARG A 44 10.09 23.18 12.42
CA ARG A 44 10.75 22.91 13.70
C ARG A 44 11.65 21.68 13.60
N GLY A 45 12.84 21.72 14.19
CA GLY A 45 13.82 20.64 14.18
C GLY A 45 14.61 20.53 12.87
N ALA A 46 14.61 21.57 12.03
CA ALA A 46 15.38 21.60 10.78
C ALA A 46 16.88 21.38 11.00
N ASP A 47 17.42 21.81 12.15
CA ASP A 47 18.79 21.58 12.61
C ASP A 47 19.15 20.11 12.78
N GLN A 48 18.14 19.22 12.87
CA GLN A 48 18.34 17.78 12.92
C GLN A 48 18.62 17.17 11.53
N ILE A 49 18.34 17.89 10.44
CA ILE A 49 18.52 17.40 9.08
C ILE A 49 19.81 17.97 8.50
N HIS A 50 20.74 17.07 8.14
CA HIS A 50 22.00 17.46 7.53
C HIS A 50 21.89 17.59 6.02
N GLU A 51 21.21 16.62 5.37
CA GLU A 51 20.93 16.67 3.94
C GLU A 51 19.77 15.74 3.57
N ILE A 52 19.14 16.03 2.45
CA ILE A 52 18.13 15.19 1.82
C ILE A 52 18.52 14.98 0.36
N ASP A 53 18.67 13.71 -0.03
CA ASP A 53 19.05 13.32 -1.37
C ASP A 53 17.79 12.82 -2.11
N PHE A 54 17.27 13.66 -2.98
CA PHE A 54 16.06 13.41 -3.78
C PHE A 54 16.37 12.74 -5.10
N HIS A 55 15.44 11.91 -5.55
CA HIS A 55 15.38 11.40 -6.91
C HIS A 55 14.24 12.08 -7.67
N PHE A 56 14.59 12.85 -8.71
CA PHE A 56 13.69 13.59 -9.58
C PHE A 56 13.77 13.05 -11.01
N PRO A 57 12.97 12.04 -11.39
CA PRO A 57 12.87 11.57 -12.77
C PRO A 57 12.43 12.69 -13.74
N ALA A 58 12.47 12.43 -15.04
CA ALA A 58 12.15 13.38 -16.10
C ALA A 58 10.72 13.97 -16.03
N THR A 59 9.82 13.40 -15.26
CA THR A 59 8.47 13.94 -15.00
C THR A 59 8.48 15.18 -14.10
N TYR A 60 9.64 15.51 -13.51
CA TYR A 60 9.82 16.68 -12.64
C TYR A 60 10.66 17.76 -13.34
N SER A 61 10.29 19.01 -13.08
CA SER A 61 11.00 20.20 -13.59
C SER A 61 11.02 21.32 -12.54
N ASP A 62 11.64 22.45 -12.87
CA ASP A 62 11.66 23.71 -12.07
C ASP A 62 12.05 23.48 -10.59
N ILE A 63 13.08 22.66 -10.37
CA ILE A 63 13.51 22.32 -9.01
C ILE A 63 14.34 23.46 -8.46
N ARG A 64 13.88 24.05 -7.34
CA ARG A 64 14.51 25.19 -6.63
C ARG A 64 14.37 25.00 -5.12
N ALA A 65 15.34 25.48 -4.36
CA ALA A 65 15.32 25.33 -2.91
C ALA A 65 15.98 26.53 -2.20
N ASP A 66 15.56 26.75 -0.96
CA ASP A 66 16.28 27.61 -0.02
C ASP A 66 17.53 26.85 0.47
N GLY A 67 18.64 27.54 0.67
CA GLY A 67 19.90 26.92 1.05
C GLY A 67 20.70 26.34 -0.14
N ARG A 68 21.46 25.27 0.11
CA ARG A 68 22.34 24.67 -0.90
C ARG A 68 21.65 23.51 -1.60
N LEU A 69 21.55 23.59 -2.94
CA LEU A 69 21.02 22.53 -3.78
C LEU A 69 22.05 22.12 -4.84
N GLU A 70 22.49 20.86 -4.81
CA GLU A 70 23.41 20.30 -5.78
C GLU A 70 22.67 19.29 -6.66
N ARG A 71 22.73 19.46 -7.98
CA ARG A 71 22.06 18.57 -8.93
C ARG A 71 23.05 17.77 -9.77
N LYS A 72 22.77 16.46 -9.93
CA LYS A 72 23.51 15.59 -10.83
C LYS A 72 22.55 14.60 -11.50
N GLY A 73 22.21 14.85 -12.76
CA GLY A 73 21.19 14.09 -13.46
C GLY A 73 19.84 14.17 -12.75
N GLU A 74 19.26 13.03 -12.45
CA GLU A 74 17.98 12.90 -11.72
C GLU A 74 18.12 13.01 -10.19
N ARG A 75 19.33 13.17 -9.66
CA ARG A 75 19.56 13.35 -8.23
C ARG A 75 19.71 14.83 -7.88
N ALA A 76 19.19 15.17 -6.71
CA ALA A 76 19.34 16.50 -6.13
C ALA A 76 19.56 16.40 -4.63
N VAL A 77 20.76 16.76 -4.17
CA VAL A 77 21.12 16.79 -2.76
C VAL A 77 20.84 18.21 -2.22
N TRP A 78 19.95 18.29 -1.27
CA TRP A 78 19.54 19.54 -0.63
C TRP A 78 20.08 19.57 0.80
N THR A 79 20.85 20.64 1.11
CA THR A 79 21.22 21.01 2.47
C THR A 79 20.35 22.17 2.91
N PRO A 80 19.31 21.94 3.73
CA PRO A 80 18.40 22.98 4.16
C PRO A 80 19.09 23.97 5.10
N PRO A 81 18.63 25.22 5.18
CA PRO A 81 19.05 26.15 6.22
C PRO A 81 18.74 25.60 7.62
N GLN A 82 19.55 25.88 8.62
CA GLN A 82 19.37 25.39 10.01
C GLN A 82 18.04 25.81 10.65
N ARG A 83 17.46 26.94 10.21
CA ARG A 83 16.16 27.45 10.68
C ARG A 83 14.98 26.94 9.88
N GLY A 84 15.19 26.01 8.96
CA GLY A 84 14.20 25.52 8.01
C GLY A 84 14.30 26.19 6.65
N GLY A 85 13.57 25.65 5.70
CA GLY A 85 13.54 26.11 4.30
C GLY A 85 12.59 25.27 3.48
N VAL A 86 12.47 25.60 2.20
CA VAL A 86 11.53 24.97 1.28
C VAL A 86 12.25 24.57 0.01
N ILE A 87 12.04 23.33 -0.41
CA ILE A 87 12.33 22.87 -1.77
C ILE A 87 11.03 22.77 -2.57
N ARG A 88 11.04 23.22 -3.83
CA ARG A 88 9.89 23.25 -4.74
C ARG A 88 10.23 22.58 -6.05
N TRP A 89 9.23 22.01 -6.69
CA TRP A 89 9.33 21.40 -8.01
C TRP A 89 8.00 21.51 -8.76
N ARG A 90 8.05 21.35 -10.07
CA ARG A 90 6.87 21.08 -10.89
C ARG A 90 6.85 19.62 -11.27
N VAL A 91 5.67 19.00 -11.32
CA VAL A 91 5.49 17.60 -11.70
C VAL A 91 4.29 17.44 -12.62
N THR A 92 4.42 16.60 -13.63
CA THR A 92 3.30 16.24 -14.51
C THR A 92 2.41 15.23 -13.78
N LEU A 93 1.09 15.54 -13.67
CA LEU A 93 0.11 14.64 -13.04
C LEU A 93 -0.38 13.57 -14.01
N GLU A 94 -0.37 13.83 -15.32
CA GLU A 94 -0.73 12.81 -16.31
C GLU A 94 0.44 11.88 -16.60
N GLN A 95 0.21 10.58 -16.43
CA GLN A 95 1.20 9.55 -16.78
C GLN A 95 0.53 8.42 -17.55
N ARG A 96 1.10 8.08 -18.72
CA ARG A 96 0.64 6.98 -19.57
C ARG A 96 1.45 5.70 -19.34
N ARG A 97 0.80 4.59 -19.57
CA ARG A 97 1.41 3.26 -19.71
C ARG A 97 1.85 3.05 -21.15
N ASN A 98 2.65 2.01 -21.38
CA ASN A 98 3.11 1.63 -22.74
C ASN A 98 1.95 1.19 -23.66
N ASP A 99 0.83 0.72 -23.09
CA ASP A 99 -0.39 0.33 -23.79
C ASP A 99 -1.32 1.53 -24.14
N GLY A 100 -0.91 2.76 -23.82
CA GLY A 100 -1.64 3.98 -24.10
C GLY A 100 -2.66 4.38 -23.02
N ALA A 101 -3.06 3.47 -22.13
CA ALA A 101 -3.93 3.79 -21.01
C ALA A 101 -3.23 4.70 -19.99
N TYR A 102 -4.00 5.44 -19.19
CA TYR A 102 -3.41 6.29 -18.15
C TYR A 102 -3.13 5.50 -16.87
N ARG A 103 -1.98 5.75 -16.27
CA ARG A 103 -1.59 5.32 -14.93
C ARG A 103 -2.02 6.34 -13.88
N SER A 104 -2.03 7.62 -14.24
CA SER A 104 -2.62 8.74 -13.53
C SER A 104 -3.18 9.72 -14.54
N HIS A 105 -4.31 10.36 -14.22
CA HIS A 105 -5.05 11.15 -15.19
C HIS A 105 -5.54 12.46 -14.58
N PHE A 106 -5.45 13.53 -15.38
CA PHE A 106 -5.87 14.88 -15.02
C PHE A 106 -6.57 15.54 -16.22
N PRO A 107 -7.87 15.30 -16.46
CA PRO A 107 -8.59 15.91 -17.58
C PRO A 107 -8.78 17.43 -17.45
N GLY A 108 -8.69 17.98 -16.23
CA GLY A 108 -8.74 19.42 -15.99
C GLY A 108 -9.55 19.82 -14.75
N ASP A 109 -10.60 19.10 -14.44
CA ASP A 109 -11.48 19.39 -13.30
C ASP A 109 -11.36 18.39 -12.15
N TRP A 110 -10.72 17.25 -12.37
CA TRP A 110 -10.35 16.27 -11.35
C TRP A 110 -9.00 15.63 -11.69
N ALA A 111 -8.34 15.05 -10.70
CA ALA A 111 -7.16 14.22 -10.92
C ALA A 111 -7.14 13.02 -9.98
N ILE A 112 -6.70 11.88 -10.53
CA ILE A 112 -6.38 10.66 -9.79
C ILE A 112 -4.93 10.29 -10.09
N PHE A 113 -4.12 10.20 -9.04
CA PHE A 113 -2.67 9.99 -9.14
C PHE A 113 -2.13 9.29 -7.89
N ARG A 114 -0.88 8.83 -7.97
CA ARG A 114 -0.18 8.26 -6.82
C ARG A 114 0.76 9.29 -6.21
N GLY A 115 0.74 9.41 -4.87
CA GLY A 115 1.64 10.30 -4.14
C GLY A 115 3.12 10.00 -4.39
N ASP A 116 3.50 8.74 -4.50
CA ASP A 116 4.88 8.33 -4.79
C ASP A 116 5.38 8.68 -6.21
N GLN A 117 4.48 9.12 -7.10
CA GLN A 117 4.80 9.65 -8.43
C GLN A 117 4.86 11.19 -8.48
N VAL A 118 4.36 11.86 -7.44
CA VAL A 118 4.20 13.32 -7.37
C VAL A 118 5.12 13.93 -6.33
N PHE A 119 5.38 13.21 -5.25
CA PHE A 119 6.35 13.57 -4.24
C PHE A 119 7.62 12.73 -4.45
N PRO A 120 8.80 13.36 -4.65
CA PRO A 120 10.02 12.64 -5.03
C PRO A 120 10.49 11.67 -3.94
N ALA A 121 11.04 10.54 -4.36
CA ALA A 121 11.73 9.66 -3.43
C ALA A 121 12.93 10.37 -2.84
N ALA A 122 13.20 10.13 -1.55
CA ALA A 122 14.30 10.78 -0.85
C ALA A 122 14.98 9.84 0.17
N ALA A 123 16.28 10.05 0.35
CA ALA A 123 17.04 9.53 1.46
C ALA A 123 17.48 10.69 2.35
N VAL A 124 17.23 10.60 3.66
CA VAL A 124 17.57 11.65 4.62
C VAL A 124 18.81 11.25 5.43
N ARG A 125 19.72 12.20 5.58
CA ARG A 125 20.79 12.14 6.59
C ARG A 125 20.46 13.12 7.70
N ALA A 126 20.09 12.60 8.84
CA ALA A 126 19.66 13.37 10.01
C ALA A 126 20.42 12.90 11.27
N THR A 127 20.29 13.67 12.34
CA THR A 127 20.82 13.32 13.66
C THR A 127 20.34 11.92 14.08
N LYS A 128 21.20 11.14 14.68
CA LYS A 128 20.89 9.77 15.11
C LYS A 128 19.69 9.76 16.06
N GLY A 129 18.66 8.98 15.72
CA GLY A 129 17.43 8.88 16.51
C GLY A 129 16.42 9.98 16.27
N ALA A 130 16.69 10.95 15.36
CA ALA A 130 15.68 11.93 14.96
C ALA A 130 14.63 11.29 14.04
N GLU A 131 13.35 11.67 14.24
CA GLU A 131 12.19 11.15 13.51
C GLU A 131 11.42 12.27 12.86
N SER A 132 10.83 12.00 11.70
CA SER A 132 9.95 12.95 11.03
C SER A 132 8.55 12.98 11.65
N ARG A 133 7.93 14.17 11.57
CA ARG A 133 6.48 14.36 11.72
C ARG A 133 5.99 15.08 10.48
N ALA A 134 5.26 14.38 9.64
CA ALA A 134 4.89 14.92 8.35
C ALA A 134 3.38 15.16 8.22
N ARG A 135 3.04 16.21 7.48
CA ARG A 135 1.69 16.50 7.04
C ARG A 135 1.66 16.81 5.55
N LEU A 136 0.52 16.57 4.93
CA LEU A 136 0.24 16.92 3.54
C LEU A 136 -0.83 18.00 3.47
N VAL A 137 -0.54 19.08 2.77
CA VAL A 137 -1.46 20.16 2.44
C VAL A 137 -1.77 20.09 0.94
N LEU A 138 -3.04 20.05 0.59
CA LEU A 138 -3.51 20.14 -0.78
C LEU A 138 -4.14 21.52 -0.97
N ASP A 139 -3.43 22.41 -1.68
CA ASP A 139 -3.89 23.77 -2.02
C ASP A 139 -4.71 23.73 -3.31
N LEU A 140 -6.01 23.57 -3.16
CA LEU A 140 -6.92 23.28 -4.26
C LEU A 140 -7.73 24.50 -4.69
N PRO A 141 -8.12 24.60 -5.97
CA PRO A 141 -9.09 25.56 -6.43
C PRO A 141 -10.39 25.52 -5.63
N LYS A 142 -11.07 26.66 -5.51
CA LYS A 142 -12.36 26.75 -4.81
C LYS A 142 -13.37 25.75 -5.40
N GLY A 143 -14.05 25.02 -4.52
CA GLY A 143 -15.06 24.02 -4.90
C GLY A 143 -14.51 22.63 -5.22
N TRP A 144 -13.19 22.47 -5.22
CA TRP A 144 -12.58 21.16 -5.35
C TRP A 144 -12.60 20.39 -4.04
N HIS A 145 -12.78 19.07 -4.15
CA HIS A 145 -12.70 18.11 -3.06
C HIS A 145 -11.38 17.35 -3.09
N LYS A 146 -11.06 16.67 -2.00
CA LYS A 146 -9.84 15.90 -1.86
C LYS A 146 -10.05 14.64 -1.04
N ASP A 147 -9.38 13.56 -1.41
CA ASP A 147 -9.22 12.38 -0.57
C ASP A 147 -7.83 11.76 -0.74
N THR A 148 -7.30 11.25 0.36
CA THR A 148 -5.96 10.67 0.45
C THR A 148 -6.02 9.43 1.35
N PRO A 149 -5.01 8.53 1.31
CA PRO A 149 -4.97 7.39 2.23
C PRO A 149 -4.62 7.76 3.69
N TYR A 150 -4.58 9.05 4.00
CA TYR A 150 -4.19 9.58 5.30
C TYR A 150 -5.39 10.15 6.05
N LEU A 151 -5.32 10.13 7.37
CA LEU A 151 -6.33 10.75 8.21
C LEU A 151 -6.25 12.27 8.14
N LEU A 152 -7.43 12.90 8.14
CA LEU A 152 -7.56 14.34 8.10
C LEU A 152 -7.30 14.93 9.50
N ASN A 153 -6.44 15.96 9.57
CA ASN A 153 -6.23 16.74 10.77
C ASN A 153 -7.31 17.86 10.90
N PRO A 154 -7.54 18.40 12.11
CA PRO A 154 -8.49 19.48 12.32
C PRO A 154 -8.19 20.76 11.49
N ASP A 155 -6.93 21.00 11.13
CA ASP A 155 -6.50 22.14 10.28
C ASP A 155 -6.73 21.91 8.78
N GLY A 156 -7.32 20.80 8.38
CA GLY A 156 -7.56 20.45 6.99
C GLY A 156 -6.36 19.86 6.25
N SER A 157 -5.21 19.70 6.90
CA SER A 157 -4.09 18.90 6.40
C SER A 157 -4.30 17.42 6.64
N PHE A 158 -3.47 16.57 6.05
CA PHE A 158 -3.48 15.12 6.28
C PHE A 158 -2.24 14.70 7.06
N ARG A 159 -2.40 13.80 8.05
CA ARG A 159 -1.30 13.20 8.79
C ARG A 159 -0.59 12.17 7.93
N VAL A 160 0.65 12.48 7.51
CA VAL A 160 1.49 11.54 6.77
C VAL A 160 2.34 10.78 7.77
N ASP A 161 2.14 9.48 7.86
CA ASP A 161 2.89 8.60 8.74
C ASP A 161 3.24 7.30 7.99
N ASP A 162 4.48 6.90 8.08
CA ASP A 162 4.97 5.61 7.62
C ASP A 162 5.90 5.03 8.68
N PRO A 163 5.40 4.15 9.57
CA PRO A 163 6.18 3.62 10.68
C PRO A 163 7.41 2.80 10.24
N GLU A 164 7.54 2.52 8.95
CA GLU A 164 8.69 1.80 8.39
C GLU A 164 9.80 2.72 7.91
N ARG A 165 9.56 4.03 7.89
CA ARG A 165 10.49 5.01 7.34
C ARG A 165 10.84 6.08 8.37
N ARG A 166 12.10 6.51 8.35
CA ARG A 166 12.56 7.65 9.15
C ARG A 166 12.21 9.01 8.53
N PHE A 167 11.72 8.99 7.29
CA PHE A 167 11.38 10.18 6.52
C PHE A 167 10.03 9.94 5.86
N ASP A 168 8.98 10.51 6.46
CA ASP A 168 7.61 10.35 5.99
C ASP A 168 7.40 11.11 4.69
N ARG A 169 6.94 10.39 3.68
CA ARG A 169 6.64 10.91 2.35
C ARG A 169 5.22 10.50 1.95
N PRO A 170 4.42 11.41 1.37
CA PRO A 170 3.12 11.03 0.86
C PRO A 170 3.23 9.98 -0.25
N VAL A 171 2.54 8.86 -0.08
CA VAL A 171 2.48 7.73 -1.01
C VAL A 171 1.02 7.26 -1.15
N GLY A 172 0.79 6.36 -2.07
CA GLY A 172 -0.55 5.80 -2.28
C GLY A 172 -1.42 6.64 -3.20
N TRP A 173 -2.61 6.13 -3.51
CA TRP A 173 -3.55 6.77 -4.39
C TRP A 173 -4.19 8.00 -3.75
N MET A 174 -4.41 9.04 -4.55
CA MET A 174 -5.05 10.28 -4.15
C MET A 174 -6.03 10.72 -5.23
N ALA A 175 -7.12 11.35 -4.82
CA ALA A 175 -8.12 11.92 -5.70
C ALA A 175 -8.40 13.38 -5.30
N ILE A 176 -8.43 14.28 -6.28
CA ILE A 176 -8.72 15.71 -6.08
C ILE A 176 -9.64 16.24 -7.18
N GLY A 177 -10.36 17.33 -6.91
CA GLY A 177 -11.17 18.03 -7.92
C GLY A 177 -12.67 17.81 -7.78
N ALA A 178 -13.36 17.72 -8.91
CA ALA A 178 -14.80 17.42 -9.01
C ALA A 178 -15.07 15.95 -8.72
N ILE A 179 -14.71 15.49 -7.50
CA ILE A 179 -14.90 14.12 -7.04
C ILE A 179 -16.05 14.01 -6.05
N GLY A 180 -16.68 12.83 -6.01
CA GLY A 180 -17.61 12.42 -4.96
C GLY A 180 -16.96 11.35 -4.09
N THR A 181 -17.09 11.47 -2.77
CA THR A 181 -16.57 10.48 -1.81
C THR A 181 -17.70 9.94 -0.94
N ARG A 182 -17.68 8.63 -0.66
CA ARG A 182 -18.46 7.98 0.40
C ARG A 182 -17.49 7.37 1.41
N ARG A 183 -17.85 7.46 2.69
CA ARG A 183 -17.04 6.91 3.78
C ARG A 183 -17.92 6.09 4.71
N ASP A 184 -17.33 5.05 5.27
CA ASP A 184 -17.92 4.25 6.34
C ASP A 184 -16.83 3.70 7.24
N LEU A 185 -17.18 3.37 8.48
CA LEU A 185 -16.30 2.69 9.43
C LEU A 185 -16.63 1.20 9.43
N ILE A 186 -15.83 0.41 8.73
CA ILE A 186 -16.06 -1.04 8.59
C ILE A 186 -14.93 -1.81 9.28
N ALA A 187 -15.28 -2.73 10.17
CA ALA A 187 -14.34 -3.56 10.93
C ALA A 187 -13.23 -2.75 11.65
N GLY A 188 -13.49 -1.47 11.99
CA GLY A 188 -12.57 -0.57 12.68
C GLY A 188 -11.58 0.15 11.72
N SER A 189 -11.81 0.09 10.41
CA SER A 189 -11.07 0.82 9.38
C SER A 189 -11.98 1.87 8.73
N GLU A 190 -11.49 3.11 8.57
CA GLU A 190 -12.17 4.11 7.74
C GLU A 190 -12.03 3.71 6.26
N ILE A 191 -13.13 3.36 5.63
CA ILE A 191 -13.16 3.05 4.19
C ILE A 191 -13.67 4.29 3.45
N ALA A 192 -12.86 4.81 2.55
CA ALA A 192 -13.21 5.94 1.69
C ALA A 192 -13.24 5.51 0.22
N LEU A 193 -14.35 5.75 -0.46
CA LEU A 193 -14.53 5.48 -1.89
C LEU A 193 -14.63 6.81 -2.63
N ALA A 194 -13.63 7.14 -3.42
CA ALA A 194 -13.55 8.38 -4.19
C ALA A 194 -13.57 8.10 -5.69
N ALA A 195 -14.38 8.86 -6.43
CA ALA A 195 -14.45 8.80 -7.89
C ALA A 195 -14.86 10.17 -8.44
N PRO A 196 -14.56 10.49 -9.71
CA PRO A 196 -15.13 11.65 -10.37
C PRO A 196 -16.65 11.66 -10.25
N ARG A 197 -17.25 12.85 -10.21
CA ARG A 197 -18.70 12.98 -10.19
C ARG A 197 -19.27 12.60 -11.54
N ASP A 198 -20.53 12.14 -11.53
CA ASP A 198 -21.34 11.86 -12.72
C ASP A 198 -20.79 10.76 -13.65
N GLU A 199 -19.76 10.02 -13.22
CA GLU A 199 -19.14 8.91 -13.95
C GLU A 199 -19.70 7.52 -13.57
N GLY A 200 -20.87 7.47 -12.94
CA GLY A 200 -21.56 6.20 -12.64
C GLY A 200 -20.94 5.31 -11.56
N ALA A 201 -20.05 5.84 -10.72
CA ALA A 201 -19.41 5.06 -9.66
C ALA A 201 -20.40 4.49 -8.64
N ARG A 202 -20.45 3.18 -8.50
CA ARG A 202 -21.36 2.41 -7.62
C ARG A 202 -20.84 2.35 -6.18
N ARG A 203 -20.60 3.52 -5.59
CA ARG A 203 -19.96 3.64 -4.26
C ARG A 203 -20.75 2.97 -3.14
N MET A 204 -22.09 3.05 -3.16
CA MET A 204 -22.92 2.41 -2.12
C MET A 204 -22.91 0.88 -2.22
N ASP A 205 -22.96 0.34 -3.44
CA ASP A 205 -22.89 -1.11 -3.65
C ASP A 205 -21.54 -1.66 -3.21
N MET A 206 -20.45 -0.91 -3.46
CA MET A 206 -19.13 -1.30 -3.01
C MET A 206 -19.00 -1.23 -1.48
N LEU A 207 -19.56 -0.20 -0.80
CA LEU A 207 -19.61 -0.18 0.66
C LEU A 207 -20.39 -1.37 1.21
N ALA A 208 -21.55 -1.69 0.61
CA ALA A 208 -22.34 -2.85 0.98
C ALA A 208 -21.53 -4.16 0.81
N PHE A 209 -20.80 -4.31 -0.30
CA PHE A 209 -19.91 -5.46 -0.51
C PHE A 209 -18.79 -5.54 0.54
N LEU A 210 -18.17 -4.41 0.86
CA LEU A 210 -17.09 -4.34 1.84
C LEU A 210 -17.59 -4.56 3.27
N SER A 211 -18.85 -4.23 3.59
CA SER A 211 -19.42 -4.40 4.92
C SER A 211 -19.47 -5.86 5.39
N PHE A 212 -19.61 -6.82 4.46
CA PHE A 212 -19.56 -8.25 4.81
C PHE A 212 -18.21 -8.93 4.53
N THR A 213 -17.38 -8.37 3.63
CA THR A 213 -16.09 -9.02 3.29
C THR A 213 -14.93 -8.54 4.18
N LEU A 214 -14.89 -7.27 4.59
CA LEU A 214 -13.78 -6.75 5.43
C LEU A 214 -13.73 -7.34 6.85
N PRO A 215 -14.86 -7.66 7.54
CA PRO A 215 -14.79 -8.39 8.80
C PRO A 215 -14.06 -9.73 8.66
N THR A 216 -14.35 -10.50 7.62
CA THR A 216 -13.69 -11.77 7.31
C THR A 216 -12.19 -11.57 6.99
N MET A 217 -11.85 -10.51 6.25
CA MET A 217 -10.46 -10.15 5.98
C MET A 217 -9.71 -9.79 7.28
N LYS A 218 -10.34 -9.05 8.19
CA LYS A 218 -9.77 -8.72 9.50
C LYS A 218 -9.55 -9.98 10.35
N GLU A 219 -10.47 -10.92 10.31
CA GLU A 219 -10.33 -12.21 10.98
C GLU A 219 -9.14 -12.99 10.44
N ALA A 220 -9.01 -13.09 9.11
CA ALA A 220 -7.90 -13.79 8.47
C ALA A 220 -6.53 -13.16 8.78
N PHE A 221 -6.42 -11.83 8.73
CA PHE A 221 -5.14 -11.13 8.85
C PHE A 221 -4.85 -10.53 10.24
N GLY A 222 -5.84 -10.52 11.12
CA GLY A 222 -5.73 -9.98 12.49
C GLY A 222 -5.79 -8.46 12.60
N THR A 223 -5.56 -7.72 11.52
CA THR A 223 -5.56 -6.26 11.50
C THR A 223 -5.95 -5.70 10.14
N LEU A 224 -6.48 -4.48 10.14
CA LEU A 224 -6.67 -3.64 8.94
C LEU A 224 -5.96 -2.31 9.13
N PRO A 225 -5.55 -1.61 8.06
CA PRO A 225 -5.10 -0.23 8.15
C PRO A 225 -6.16 0.68 8.77
N GLU A 226 -5.75 1.72 9.48
CA GLU A 226 -6.63 2.70 10.11
C GLU A 226 -7.58 3.38 9.10
N LYS A 227 -7.07 3.59 7.88
CA LYS A 227 -7.82 4.07 6.72
C LYS A 227 -7.42 3.30 5.46
N ILE A 228 -8.41 3.03 4.60
CA ILE A 228 -8.21 2.50 3.24
C ILE A 228 -8.96 3.41 2.26
N LEU A 229 -8.23 3.98 1.30
CA LEU A 229 -8.81 4.74 0.20
C LEU A 229 -8.90 3.87 -1.06
N ILE A 230 -10.08 3.78 -1.63
CA ILE A 230 -10.32 3.17 -2.93
C ILE A 230 -10.69 4.28 -3.91
N VAL A 231 -9.87 4.47 -4.93
CA VAL A 231 -10.17 5.43 -6.00
C VAL A 231 -10.63 4.71 -7.24
N GLN A 232 -11.63 5.25 -7.91
CA GLN A 232 -12.17 4.72 -9.15
C GLN A 232 -12.17 5.78 -10.24
N ALA A 233 -11.92 5.38 -11.47
CA ALA A 233 -12.07 6.24 -12.64
C ALA A 233 -12.50 5.44 -13.87
N PRO A 234 -13.15 6.10 -14.85
CA PRO A 234 -13.49 5.52 -16.14
C PRO A 234 -12.28 5.51 -17.10
N ASP A 235 -12.52 5.12 -18.33
CA ASP A 235 -11.60 5.38 -19.44
C ASP A 235 -11.20 6.88 -19.48
N PRO A 236 -9.99 7.21 -19.86
CA PRO A 236 -8.94 6.34 -20.42
C PRO A 236 -7.95 5.76 -19.36
N MET A 237 -8.34 5.72 -18.08
CA MET A 237 -7.54 5.05 -17.07
C MET A 237 -7.45 3.54 -17.34
N TRP A 238 -6.36 2.92 -16.91
CA TRP A 238 -6.14 1.48 -17.10
C TRP A 238 -7.28 0.63 -16.53
N ARG A 239 -7.80 -0.30 -17.33
CA ARG A 239 -8.96 -1.15 -17.00
C ARG A 239 -8.61 -2.31 -16.06
N GLY A 240 -7.93 -2.04 -14.95
CA GLY A 240 -7.53 -3.02 -13.94
C GLY A 240 -7.74 -2.55 -12.52
N GLY A 241 -7.08 -3.22 -11.59
CA GLY A 241 -6.88 -2.83 -10.20
C GLY A 241 -5.40 -2.63 -9.92
N LEU A 242 -5.05 -1.73 -9.01
CA LEU A 242 -3.66 -1.51 -8.62
C LEU A 242 -3.56 -1.02 -7.17
N SER A 243 -2.99 -1.85 -6.33
CA SER A 243 -2.73 -1.55 -4.93
C SER A 243 -1.57 -0.57 -4.75
N ALA A 244 -1.65 0.17 -3.65
CA ALA A 244 -0.61 1.05 -3.15
C ALA A 244 -0.73 1.13 -1.61
N PRO A 245 0.22 1.73 -0.88
CA PRO A 245 0.11 1.86 0.56
C PRO A 245 -1.22 2.47 1.00
N ARG A 246 -1.98 1.76 1.83
CA ARG A 246 -3.29 2.14 2.39
C ARG A 246 -4.35 2.53 1.34
N SER A 247 -4.17 2.16 0.08
CA SER A 247 -5.08 2.55 -0.98
C SER A 247 -5.01 1.63 -2.18
N LEU A 248 -6.04 1.66 -3.00
CA LEU A 248 -6.02 1.01 -4.30
C LEU A 248 -6.81 1.83 -5.33
N TYR A 249 -6.48 1.61 -6.58
CA TYR A 249 -7.26 2.03 -7.75
C TYR A 249 -8.03 0.83 -8.31
N LEU A 250 -9.26 1.08 -8.74
CA LEU A 250 -10.08 0.11 -9.45
C LEU A 250 -10.81 0.82 -10.59
N HIS A 251 -10.71 0.30 -11.81
CA HIS A 251 -11.48 0.85 -12.93
C HIS A 251 -12.99 0.71 -12.70
N LEU A 252 -13.78 1.71 -13.08
CA LEU A 252 -15.23 1.75 -12.83
C LEU A 252 -15.99 0.55 -13.38
N GLU A 253 -15.59 0.02 -14.54
CA GLU A 253 -16.24 -1.13 -15.17
C GLU A 253 -15.83 -2.49 -14.59
N ARG A 254 -14.89 -2.52 -13.62
CA ARG A 254 -14.53 -3.79 -12.98
C ARG A 254 -15.67 -4.27 -12.08
N PRO A 255 -16.18 -5.49 -12.30
CA PRO A 255 -17.16 -6.07 -11.41
C PRO A 255 -16.55 -6.35 -10.04
N MET A 256 -17.33 -6.24 -8.98
CA MET A 256 -16.90 -6.63 -7.62
C MET A 256 -16.61 -8.13 -7.53
N VAL A 257 -17.38 -8.94 -8.26
CA VAL A 257 -17.17 -10.37 -8.42
C VAL A 257 -17.35 -10.72 -9.89
N SER A 258 -16.36 -11.40 -10.48
CA SER A 258 -16.40 -11.85 -11.88
C SER A 258 -17.28 -13.10 -12.06
N GLU A 259 -17.51 -13.50 -13.30
CA GLU A 259 -18.22 -14.73 -13.62
C GLU A 259 -17.53 -15.97 -13.02
N ASN A 260 -16.19 -15.96 -12.97
CA ASN A 260 -15.37 -17.01 -12.37
C ASN A 260 -15.19 -16.86 -10.85
N ALA A 261 -16.03 -16.05 -10.20
CA ALA A 261 -16.01 -15.74 -8.77
C ALA A 261 -14.72 -15.09 -8.25
N THR A 262 -13.81 -14.63 -9.10
CA THR A 262 -12.67 -13.84 -8.67
C THR A 262 -13.08 -12.39 -8.41
N SER A 263 -12.37 -11.70 -7.52
CA SER A 263 -12.64 -10.32 -7.17
C SER A 263 -11.36 -9.49 -7.22
N THR A 264 -11.21 -8.67 -8.27
CA THR A 264 -10.09 -7.73 -8.36
C THR A 264 -10.03 -6.81 -7.13
N LEU A 265 -11.18 -6.41 -6.58
CA LEU A 265 -11.25 -5.59 -5.38
C LEU A 265 -10.63 -6.28 -4.17
N LEU A 266 -10.99 -7.54 -3.90
CA LEU A 266 -10.46 -8.30 -2.76
C LEU A 266 -8.99 -8.69 -2.98
N HIS A 267 -8.59 -8.97 -4.21
CA HIS A 267 -7.20 -9.20 -4.59
C HIS A 267 -6.33 -7.97 -4.22
N GLU A 268 -6.69 -6.79 -4.69
CA GLU A 268 -5.95 -5.55 -4.39
C GLU A 268 -6.00 -5.19 -2.90
N LEU A 269 -7.13 -5.42 -2.23
CA LEU A 269 -7.24 -5.23 -0.79
C LEU A 269 -6.32 -6.17 -0.01
N THR A 270 -6.13 -7.39 -0.47
CA THR A 270 -5.19 -8.33 0.15
C THR A 270 -3.77 -7.78 0.08
N HIS A 271 -3.34 -7.23 -1.05
CA HIS A 271 -2.05 -6.53 -1.14
C HIS A 271 -1.96 -5.33 -0.20
N VAL A 272 -3.02 -4.50 -0.13
CA VAL A 272 -3.06 -3.32 0.75
C VAL A 272 -2.91 -3.70 2.23
N VAL A 273 -3.58 -4.77 2.65
CA VAL A 273 -3.61 -5.19 4.07
C VAL A 273 -2.35 -5.97 4.43
N THR A 274 -1.99 -6.97 3.64
CA THR A 274 -0.86 -7.84 3.97
C THR A 274 0.49 -7.18 3.74
N ARG A 275 0.60 -6.32 2.72
CA ARG A 275 1.84 -5.67 2.28
C ARG A 275 2.98 -6.65 1.98
N ILE A 276 2.63 -7.92 1.77
CA ILE A 276 3.57 -8.97 1.38
C ILE A 276 4.00 -8.72 -0.07
N ARG A 277 5.30 -8.89 -0.32
CA ARG A 277 5.90 -8.83 -1.66
C ARG A 277 7.00 -9.86 -1.79
N GLY A 278 7.24 -10.36 -2.97
CA GLY A 278 8.38 -11.22 -3.25
C GLY A 278 9.72 -10.54 -2.91
N ALA A 279 10.67 -11.30 -2.38
CA ALA A 279 12.02 -10.78 -2.14
C ALA A 279 12.73 -10.46 -3.47
N THR A 280 12.45 -11.25 -4.50
CA THR A 280 12.87 -11.09 -5.89
C THR A 280 11.68 -11.31 -6.82
N ALA A 281 11.86 -11.06 -8.11
CA ALA A 281 10.83 -11.37 -9.11
C ALA A 281 10.45 -12.86 -9.13
N ASN A 282 11.38 -13.77 -8.80
CA ASN A 282 11.12 -15.20 -8.72
C ASN A 282 10.27 -15.61 -7.51
N ASP A 283 10.05 -14.71 -6.58
CA ASP A 283 9.23 -14.93 -5.38
C ASP A 283 7.88 -14.21 -5.46
N ASP A 284 7.59 -13.57 -6.59
CA ASP A 284 6.40 -12.75 -6.82
C ASP A 284 5.10 -13.58 -6.71
N TRP A 285 5.16 -14.86 -7.05
CA TRP A 285 4.07 -15.83 -6.92
C TRP A 285 3.45 -15.87 -5.51
N ILE A 286 4.24 -15.52 -4.48
CA ILE A 286 3.78 -15.52 -3.08
C ILE A 286 2.76 -14.40 -2.88
N ALA A 287 3.10 -13.20 -3.30
CA ALA A 287 2.21 -12.03 -3.16
C ALA A 287 0.97 -12.17 -4.04
N GLU A 288 1.15 -12.50 -5.31
CA GLU A 288 0.06 -12.63 -6.29
C GLU A 288 -0.82 -13.85 -5.99
N GLY A 289 -0.22 -14.98 -5.62
CA GLY A 289 -0.95 -16.19 -5.24
C GLY A 289 -1.79 -15.98 -3.99
N LEU A 290 -1.22 -15.36 -2.93
CA LEU A 290 -1.97 -15.04 -1.72
C LEU A 290 -3.10 -14.05 -2.00
N ALA A 291 -2.87 -13.03 -2.83
CA ALA A 291 -3.89 -12.04 -3.16
C ALA A 291 -5.08 -12.67 -3.88
N GLU A 292 -4.84 -13.53 -4.85
CA GLU A 292 -5.90 -14.21 -5.60
C GLU A 292 -6.57 -15.31 -4.75
N PHE A 293 -5.80 -16.10 -3.98
CA PHE A 293 -6.35 -17.09 -3.04
C PHE A 293 -7.31 -16.43 -2.05
N TYR A 294 -6.88 -15.37 -1.36
CA TYR A 294 -7.74 -14.67 -0.41
C TYR A 294 -8.88 -13.90 -1.10
N GLY A 295 -8.69 -13.43 -2.32
CA GLY A 295 -9.77 -12.83 -3.10
C GLY A 295 -10.96 -13.79 -3.28
N LEU A 296 -10.68 -15.08 -3.46
CA LEU A 296 -11.68 -16.13 -3.60
C LEU A 296 -12.15 -16.68 -2.25
N GLU A 297 -11.22 -16.99 -1.34
CA GLU A 297 -11.52 -17.64 -0.05
C GLU A 297 -12.28 -16.70 0.90
N LEU A 298 -11.91 -15.40 0.97
CA LEU A 298 -12.65 -14.45 1.80
C LEU A 298 -14.07 -14.21 1.28
N LEU A 299 -14.26 -14.24 -0.03
CA LEU A 299 -15.60 -14.13 -0.61
C LEU A 299 -16.47 -15.34 -0.23
N ARG A 300 -15.91 -16.56 -0.22
CA ARG A 300 -16.57 -17.78 0.26
C ARG A 300 -16.90 -17.70 1.74
N ARG A 301 -15.90 -17.35 2.58
CA ARG A 301 -16.09 -17.23 4.05
C ARG A 301 -17.14 -16.19 4.42
N ALA A 302 -17.21 -15.10 3.64
CA ALA A 302 -18.20 -14.04 3.84
C ALA A 302 -19.59 -14.38 3.29
N GLY A 303 -19.80 -15.59 2.71
CA GLY A 303 -21.07 -15.99 2.12
C GLY A 303 -21.38 -15.32 0.77
N GLY A 304 -20.41 -14.65 0.15
CA GLY A 304 -20.58 -13.99 -1.15
C GLY A 304 -20.64 -14.97 -2.33
N ILE A 305 -20.15 -16.19 -2.15
CA ILE A 305 -20.29 -17.33 -3.08
C ILE A 305 -20.54 -18.62 -2.31
N SER A 306 -21.22 -19.59 -2.94
CA SER A 306 -21.40 -20.92 -2.38
C SER A 306 -20.13 -21.77 -2.46
N ASP A 307 -20.02 -22.82 -1.64
CA ASP A 307 -18.91 -23.76 -1.69
C ASP A 307 -18.82 -24.43 -3.08
N GLU A 308 -19.95 -24.76 -3.70
CA GLU A 308 -19.98 -25.31 -5.06
C GLU A 308 -19.35 -24.33 -6.08
N ARG A 309 -19.68 -23.03 -5.99
CA ARG A 309 -19.10 -22.02 -6.88
C ARG A 309 -17.60 -21.85 -6.62
N TYR A 310 -17.18 -21.90 -5.36
CA TYR A 310 -15.78 -21.90 -4.96
C TYR A 310 -15.02 -23.06 -5.61
N GLN A 311 -15.52 -24.30 -5.51
CA GLN A 311 -14.89 -25.48 -6.11
C GLN A 311 -14.82 -25.38 -7.64
N ARG A 312 -15.85 -24.87 -8.30
CA ARG A 312 -15.81 -24.61 -9.76
C ARG A 312 -14.73 -23.61 -10.13
N SER A 313 -14.56 -22.57 -9.32
CA SER A 313 -13.50 -21.55 -9.54
C SER A 313 -12.12 -22.13 -9.38
N LEU A 314 -11.89 -22.98 -8.37
CA LEU A 314 -10.63 -23.68 -8.19
C LEU A 314 -10.33 -24.63 -9.37
N ALA A 315 -11.33 -25.36 -9.86
CA ALA A 315 -11.18 -26.23 -11.03
C ALA A 315 -10.84 -25.43 -12.29
N TRP A 316 -11.44 -24.25 -12.47
CA TRP A 316 -11.12 -23.34 -13.57
C TRP A 316 -9.68 -22.82 -13.46
N LEU A 317 -9.25 -22.37 -12.28
CA LEU A 317 -7.87 -21.92 -12.03
C LEU A 317 -6.87 -23.06 -12.24
N ALA A 318 -7.18 -24.29 -11.81
CA ALA A 318 -6.35 -25.46 -12.03
C ALA A 318 -6.15 -25.75 -13.52
N ASN A 319 -7.23 -25.70 -14.31
CA ASN A 319 -7.15 -25.87 -15.75
C ASN A 319 -6.37 -24.73 -16.44
N TRP A 320 -6.56 -23.49 -16.01
CA TRP A 320 -5.85 -22.34 -16.57
C TRP A 320 -4.34 -22.39 -16.28
N GLY A 321 -3.94 -22.76 -15.06
CA GLY A 321 -2.54 -22.86 -14.67
C GLY A 321 -1.86 -24.21 -14.98
N LYS A 322 -2.52 -25.17 -15.65
CA LYS A 322 -2.02 -26.55 -15.80
C LYS A 322 -0.68 -26.70 -16.52
N GLU A 323 -0.36 -25.78 -17.46
CA GLU A 323 0.87 -25.81 -18.22
C GLU A 323 2.05 -25.11 -17.50
N VAL A 324 1.81 -24.46 -16.37
CA VAL A 324 2.85 -23.80 -15.58
C VAL A 324 3.74 -24.86 -14.93
N ARG A 325 5.04 -24.83 -15.24
CA ARG A 325 6.05 -25.79 -14.76
C ARG A 325 6.81 -25.29 -13.53
N THR A 326 6.89 -23.97 -13.34
CA THR A 326 7.50 -23.35 -12.17
C THR A 326 6.78 -22.07 -11.80
N LEU A 327 6.64 -21.78 -10.51
CA LEU A 327 6.14 -20.51 -10.00
C LEU A 327 7.25 -19.45 -9.91
N ARG A 328 8.51 -19.83 -10.07
CA ARG A 328 9.71 -19.02 -9.90
C ARG A 328 10.29 -18.49 -11.21
N GLY A 329 9.46 -18.33 -12.22
CA GLY A 329 9.87 -17.87 -13.57
C GLY A 329 9.92 -16.35 -13.78
N GLY A 330 10.07 -15.54 -12.72
CA GLY A 330 10.02 -14.08 -12.77
C GLY A 330 8.71 -13.51 -12.24
N ALA A 331 8.34 -12.28 -12.63
CA ALA A 331 7.07 -11.67 -12.25
C ALA A 331 5.89 -12.53 -12.69
N SER A 332 4.91 -12.69 -11.80
CA SER A 332 3.76 -13.55 -12.01
C SER A 332 2.89 -13.08 -13.17
N LYS A 333 2.50 -14.02 -14.01
CA LYS A 333 1.46 -13.83 -15.02
C LYS A 333 0.18 -14.47 -14.51
N ALA A 334 -0.93 -14.21 -15.17
CA ALA A 334 -2.23 -14.71 -14.78
C ALA A 334 -2.26 -16.26 -14.58
N GLU A 335 -1.61 -17.03 -15.48
CA GLU A 335 -1.51 -18.48 -15.38
C GLU A 335 -0.66 -18.93 -14.17
N THR A 336 0.43 -18.18 -13.90
CA THR A 336 1.29 -18.43 -12.73
C THR A 336 0.52 -18.18 -11.44
N THR A 337 -0.24 -17.08 -11.37
CA THR A 337 -1.11 -16.76 -10.24
C THR A 337 -2.17 -17.83 -10.04
N ALA A 338 -2.84 -18.26 -11.11
CA ALA A 338 -3.83 -19.33 -11.07
C ALA A 338 -3.23 -20.66 -10.52
N ARG A 339 -2.02 -21.00 -10.96
CA ARG A 339 -1.31 -22.19 -10.46
C ARG A 339 -0.91 -22.06 -8.98
N ALA A 340 -0.52 -20.87 -8.56
CA ALA A 340 -0.18 -20.58 -7.17
C ALA A 340 -1.39 -20.72 -6.24
N VAL A 341 -2.59 -20.32 -6.67
CA VAL A 341 -3.83 -20.49 -5.87
C VAL A 341 -4.09 -21.96 -5.57
N VAL A 342 -3.93 -22.83 -6.56
CA VAL A 342 -4.13 -24.29 -6.37
C VAL A 342 -3.12 -24.86 -5.36
N LEU A 343 -1.84 -24.44 -5.47
CA LEU A 343 -0.82 -24.84 -4.50
C LEU A 343 -1.17 -24.36 -3.09
N LEU A 344 -1.67 -23.13 -2.94
CA LEU A 344 -2.02 -22.54 -1.65
C LEU A 344 -3.25 -23.18 -1.04
N GLU A 345 -4.23 -23.58 -1.84
CA GLU A 345 -5.41 -24.34 -1.40
C GLU A 345 -5.01 -25.72 -0.86
N ASP A 346 -4.16 -26.44 -1.62
CA ASP A 346 -3.63 -27.73 -1.15
C ASP A 346 -2.80 -27.59 0.12
N LEU A 347 -2.03 -26.50 0.23
CA LEU A 347 -1.24 -26.16 1.40
C LEU A 347 -2.11 -25.86 2.63
N ASP A 348 -3.17 -25.05 2.47
CA ASP A 348 -4.10 -24.74 3.57
C ASP A 348 -4.76 -26.00 4.10
N ARG A 349 -5.20 -26.88 3.20
CA ARG A 349 -5.78 -28.18 3.56
C ARG A 349 -4.78 -29.04 4.32
N GLU A 350 -3.54 -29.19 3.85
CA GLU A 350 -2.50 -29.99 4.52
C GLU A 350 -2.17 -29.42 5.91
N ILE A 351 -2.05 -28.08 6.06
CA ILE A 351 -1.83 -27.46 7.36
C ILE A 351 -2.99 -27.76 8.32
N ARG A 352 -4.25 -27.63 7.88
CA ARG A 352 -5.44 -27.92 8.69
C ARG A 352 -5.46 -29.37 9.13
N GLU A 353 -5.25 -30.31 8.22
CA GLU A 353 -5.18 -31.75 8.54
C GLU A 353 -4.10 -32.04 9.59
N MET A 354 -2.86 -31.58 9.38
CA MET A 354 -1.74 -31.83 10.30
C MET A 354 -1.97 -31.22 11.67
N THR A 355 -2.66 -30.09 11.74
CA THR A 355 -2.89 -29.37 13.01
C THR A 355 -4.25 -29.63 13.63
N LYS A 356 -5.07 -30.54 13.06
CA LYS A 356 -6.45 -30.83 13.49
C LYS A 356 -7.28 -29.54 13.56
N GLU A 357 -7.33 -28.81 12.45
CA GLU A 357 -8.04 -27.53 12.24
C GLU A 357 -7.59 -26.35 13.15
N ARG A 358 -6.50 -26.50 13.91
CA ARG A 358 -6.02 -25.44 14.83
C ARG A 358 -5.23 -24.35 14.14
N ARG A 359 -4.69 -24.61 12.95
CA ARG A 359 -3.90 -23.69 12.14
C ARG A 359 -4.31 -23.77 10.68
N SER A 360 -4.05 -22.69 9.96
CA SER A 360 -4.37 -22.54 8.55
C SER A 360 -3.33 -21.66 7.83
N LEU A 361 -3.54 -21.41 6.56
CA LEU A 361 -2.75 -20.46 5.78
C LEU A 361 -2.82 -19.03 6.35
N ASP A 362 -3.90 -18.68 7.08
CA ASP A 362 -4.01 -17.40 7.78
C ASP A 362 -2.87 -17.19 8.79
N ASP A 363 -2.51 -18.25 9.54
CA ASP A 363 -1.41 -18.20 10.51
C ASP A 363 -0.05 -17.98 9.81
N VAL A 364 0.15 -18.59 8.65
CA VAL A 364 1.33 -18.39 7.81
C VAL A 364 1.37 -16.94 7.33
N THR A 365 0.27 -16.47 6.76
CA THR A 365 0.15 -15.12 6.20
C THR A 365 0.39 -14.06 7.28
N ARG A 366 -0.21 -14.18 8.46
CA ARG A 366 0.03 -13.25 9.60
C ARG A 366 1.51 -13.17 9.99
N ARG A 367 2.25 -14.29 9.98
CA ARG A 367 3.70 -14.26 10.25
C ARG A 367 4.48 -13.60 9.12
N LEU A 368 4.12 -13.85 7.86
CA LEU A 368 4.77 -13.24 6.70
C LEU A 368 4.53 -11.73 6.61
N MET A 369 3.39 -11.23 7.08
CA MET A 369 3.10 -9.79 7.17
C MET A 369 4.12 -9.05 8.03
N GLN A 370 4.75 -9.69 9.00
CA GLN A 370 5.82 -9.08 9.82
C GLN A 370 7.15 -8.98 9.06
N VAL A 371 7.38 -9.85 8.09
CA VAL A 371 8.60 -9.91 7.27
C VAL A 371 8.46 -9.03 6.02
N ARG A 372 7.30 -9.04 5.38
CA ARG A 372 6.88 -8.30 4.18
C ARG A 372 7.64 -8.64 2.90
N LYS A 373 8.97 -8.64 2.89
CA LYS A 373 9.81 -9.13 1.79
C LYS A 373 10.06 -10.63 1.98
N VAL A 374 9.37 -11.46 1.21
CA VAL A 374 9.32 -12.91 1.43
C VAL A 374 9.95 -13.64 0.26
N SER A 375 11.00 -14.43 0.54
CA SER A 375 11.54 -15.39 -0.42
C SER A 375 10.76 -16.71 -0.36
N THR A 376 10.80 -17.51 -1.42
CA THR A 376 10.21 -18.85 -1.45
C THR A 376 10.72 -19.71 -0.29
N GLN A 377 12.02 -19.64 0.04
CA GLN A 377 12.59 -20.38 1.18
C GLN A 377 11.95 -19.92 2.50
N ARG A 378 11.81 -18.60 2.71
CA ARG A 378 11.19 -18.05 3.93
C ARG A 378 9.72 -18.44 4.04
N PHE A 379 9.00 -18.49 2.93
CA PHE A 379 7.63 -18.97 2.87
C PHE A 379 7.53 -20.42 3.35
N ILE A 380 8.37 -21.32 2.79
CA ILE A 380 8.43 -22.75 3.15
C ILE A 380 8.70 -22.90 4.67
N GLU A 381 9.77 -22.27 5.17
CA GLU A 381 10.14 -22.33 6.58
C GLU A 381 9.01 -21.87 7.51
N THR A 382 8.33 -20.78 7.14
CA THR A 382 7.23 -20.23 7.94
C THR A 382 6.02 -21.18 7.94
N ALA A 383 5.67 -21.77 6.80
CA ALA A 383 4.57 -22.70 6.68
C ALA A 383 4.83 -23.99 7.47
N GLU A 384 6.02 -24.57 7.35
CA GLU A 384 6.44 -25.76 8.11
C GLU A 384 6.47 -25.53 9.62
N GLN A 385 6.90 -24.33 10.06
CA GLN A 385 6.83 -23.92 11.48
C GLN A 385 5.39 -23.82 11.99
N VAL A 386 4.47 -23.34 11.16
CA VAL A 386 3.04 -23.26 11.50
C VAL A 386 2.41 -24.64 11.58
N ALA A 387 2.72 -25.51 10.62
CA ALA A 387 2.22 -26.90 10.58
C ALA A 387 2.83 -27.81 11.65
N GLY A 388 4.00 -27.45 12.19
CA GLY A 388 4.75 -28.26 13.15
C GLY A 388 5.51 -29.42 12.51
N GLY A 389 5.74 -29.38 11.20
CA GLY A 389 6.45 -30.41 10.46
C GLY A 389 6.58 -30.10 8.98
N ARG A 390 7.23 -31.01 8.24
CA ARG A 390 7.40 -30.88 6.79
C ARG A 390 6.07 -31.02 6.05
N LEU A 391 5.89 -30.19 5.03
CA LEU A 391 4.71 -30.13 4.19
C LEU A 391 5.00 -30.74 2.81
N ARG A 392 4.24 -31.77 2.43
CA ARG A 392 4.37 -32.47 1.13
C ARG A 392 4.08 -31.55 -0.05
N THR A 393 3.07 -30.69 0.12
CA THR A 393 2.69 -29.67 -0.88
C THR A 393 3.88 -28.78 -1.26
N LEU A 394 4.75 -28.42 -0.29
CA LEU A 394 5.91 -27.58 -0.53
C LEU A 394 7.14 -28.30 -1.10
N ALA A 395 7.11 -29.64 -1.16
CA ALA A 395 8.11 -30.42 -1.90
C ALA A 395 7.87 -30.40 -3.43
N SER A 396 6.86 -29.67 -3.90
CA SER A 396 6.45 -29.57 -5.30
C SER A 396 7.59 -29.11 -6.22
N PRO A 397 7.74 -29.70 -7.42
CA PRO A 397 8.64 -29.21 -8.47
C PRO A 397 8.38 -27.76 -8.88
N LEU A 398 7.16 -27.26 -8.65
CA LEU A 398 6.77 -25.87 -8.94
C LEU A 398 7.61 -24.82 -8.19
N LEU A 399 8.23 -25.19 -7.08
CA LEU A 399 8.99 -24.30 -6.20
C LEU A 399 10.53 -24.44 -6.37
N ARG A 400 10.96 -25.21 -7.36
CA ARG A 400 12.40 -25.43 -7.68
C ARG A 400 12.92 -24.47 -8.73
#